data_840993750caed3f63600f465efd118cf
#
_entry.id   840993750caed3f63600f465efd118cf
#
_cell.length_a   1.000
_cell.length_b   1.000
_cell.length_c   1.000
_cell.angle_alpha   90.00
_cell.angle_beta   90.00
_cell.angle_gamma   90.00
#
_symmetry.space_group_name_H-M   'P 1'
#
loop_
_entity.id
_entity.type
_entity.pdbx_description
1 polymer ?
#
loop_
_entity_poly.entity_id
_entity_poly.type
_entity_poly.pdbx_seq_one_letter_code
_entity_poly.pdbx_strand_id
1 'polypeptide(L)'
;MKNRLYDATKIDWDNLMFSTKELWMLLIPIMVEQMLNSLMGMADTMMVSNVGSVAMSAVSLVDSINTLVIQVFAALATGAAIICSHYLGKGDEKGANKAARQIFLTVIVISLTITAGGLIFCRPLLRLIFGAVEPAVMENSIIYFLITASSYPFIALFNAGGAFYRAGGNSKFPMKISIISNVLNIIGNAVLIFGCNMGVAGAAISTLVSRAFCAIVVLYFLRKPKQKIVLNQYLTIRPDFPLIGKVLAIGIPAGVENGMFQFGKLAIQSTVSTLGTQAIAAQAMTVIFENVNGIAAIAVGIGLMTVAGQAFGAGRKEEAKYYIIKLTGYAEIVLIISCAVTFLISRPIMHLAGMEAESMELCYQMLIAITIAKPILWALSFIPPYGLRAAGDVKFSMITATCTMWFCRVALAVYLIRFQGFGPIAVWIGMFADWGIRSIIFSIRFLSGKWMEKHVI
;
A
#
# COMPACT_ATOMS: atom_id res chain seq x y z
N MET A 1 14.54 19.55 -24.49
CA MET A 1 13.87 18.96 -23.30
C MET A 1 14.28 17.51 -23.02
N LYS A 2 14.40 16.61 -24.02
CA LYS A 2 14.83 15.21 -23.81
C LYS A 2 16.18 15.07 -23.08
N ASN A 3 17.15 15.93 -23.33
CA ASN A 3 18.47 15.86 -22.69
C ASN A 3 18.54 16.24 -21.20
N ARG A 4 17.46 16.77 -20.61
CA ARG A 4 17.40 17.05 -19.16
C ARG A 4 16.75 15.93 -18.35
N LEU A 5 15.97 15.08 -19.00
CA LEU A 5 15.27 13.99 -18.34
C LEU A 5 16.18 12.76 -18.14
N TYR A 6 16.89 12.38 -19.18
CA TYR A 6 17.94 11.34 -19.15
C TYR A 6 18.87 11.52 -20.36
N ASP A 7 20.10 11.03 -20.22
CA ASP A 7 21.08 11.07 -21.31
C ASP A 7 20.98 9.79 -22.15
N ALA A 8 20.32 9.91 -23.30
CA ALA A 8 20.07 8.79 -24.20
C ALA A 8 21.37 8.18 -24.77
N THR A 9 22.48 8.94 -24.78
CA THR A 9 23.79 8.46 -25.32
C THR A 9 24.47 7.48 -24.35
N LYS A 10 24.08 7.48 -23.07
CA LYS A 10 24.61 6.60 -22.03
C LYS A 10 23.78 5.35 -21.82
N ILE A 11 22.70 5.18 -22.58
CA ILE A 11 21.82 4.02 -22.50
C ILE A 11 22.16 3.05 -23.63
N ASP A 12 22.44 1.82 -23.28
CA ASP A 12 22.60 0.73 -24.24
C ASP A 12 21.22 0.21 -24.65
N TRP A 13 20.71 0.75 -25.76
CA TRP A 13 19.36 0.45 -26.24
C TRP A 13 19.19 -0.97 -26.77
N ASP A 14 20.27 -1.61 -27.19
CA ASP A 14 20.24 -2.99 -27.68
C ASP A 14 20.27 -4.01 -26.55
N ASN A 15 20.73 -3.58 -25.36
CA ASN A 15 20.87 -4.46 -24.18
C ASN A 15 20.28 -3.82 -22.93
N LEU A 16 19.00 -3.44 -22.99
CA LEU A 16 18.24 -2.94 -21.83
C LEU A 16 18.07 -4.04 -20.80
N MET A 17 18.14 -3.70 -19.51
CA MET A 17 17.91 -4.63 -18.42
C MET A 17 16.50 -5.24 -18.42
N PHE A 18 15.53 -4.47 -18.87
CA PHE A 18 14.13 -4.87 -18.98
C PHE A 18 13.56 -4.45 -20.33
N SER A 19 13.15 -5.43 -21.11
CA SER A 19 12.34 -5.19 -22.31
C SER A 19 10.92 -4.74 -21.93
N THR A 20 10.22 -4.12 -22.88
CA THR A 20 8.81 -3.74 -22.66
C THR A 20 7.93 -4.94 -22.27
N LYS A 21 8.18 -6.12 -22.84
CA LYS A 21 7.46 -7.36 -22.50
C LYS A 21 7.72 -7.78 -21.05
N GLU A 22 8.96 -7.73 -20.60
CA GLU A 22 9.34 -8.08 -19.23
C GLU A 22 8.74 -7.10 -18.21
N LEU A 23 8.71 -5.81 -18.54
CA LEU A 23 8.02 -4.82 -17.70
C LEU A 23 6.55 -5.17 -17.50
N TRP A 24 5.81 -5.47 -18.58
CA TRP A 24 4.41 -5.85 -18.46
C TRP A 24 4.21 -7.20 -17.75
N MET A 25 5.09 -8.17 -17.96
CA MET A 25 5.08 -9.45 -17.24
C MET A 25 5.32 -9.27 -15.72
N LEU A 26 6.02 -8.21 -15.31
CA LEU A 26 6.21 -7.84 -13.90
C LEU A 26 4.99 -7.09 -13.37
N LEU A 27 4.47 -6.11 -14.12
CA LEU A 27 3.45 -5.16 -13.65
C LEU A 27 2.05 -5.77 -13.58
N ILE A 28 1.62 -6.52 -14.60
CA ILE A 28 0.26 -7.09 -14.65
C ILE A 28 -0.04 -7.98 -13.43
N PRO A 29 0.83 -8.91 -13.01
CA PRO A 29 0.57 -9.69 -11.80
C PRO A 29 0.48 -8.83 -10.53
N ILE A 30 1.26 -7.75 -10.42
CA ILE A 30 1.18 -6.84 -9.27
C ILE A 30 -0.17 -6.10 -9.30
N MET A 31 -0.63 -5.66 -10.47
CA MET A 31 -1.94 -5.02 -10.61
C MET A 31 -3.05 -5.96 -10.15
N VAL A 32 -3.03 -7.21 -10.60
CA VAL A 32 -4.02 -8.23 -10.21
C VAL A 32 -3.95 -8.49 -8.70
N GLU A 33 -2.75 -8.62 -8.13
CA GLU A 33 -2.57 -8.82 -6.68
C GLU A 33 -3.17 -7.66 -5.87
N GLN A 34 -2.91 -6.40 -6.27
CA GLN A 34 -3.43 -5.23 -5.58
C GLN A 34 -4.97 -5.12 -5.70
N MET A 35 -5.53 -5.43 -6.88
CA MET A 35 -6.97 -5.48 -7.07
C MET A 35 -7.62 -6.55 -6.19
N LEU A 36 -7.05 -7.73 -6.12
CA LEU A 36 -7.54 -8.82 -5.28
C LEU A 36 -7.51 -8.48 -3.80
N ASN A 37 -6.45 -7.83 -3.33
CA ASN A 37 -6.34 -7.39 -1.93
C ASN A 37 -7.44 -6.38 -1.58
N SER A 38 -7.76 -5.47 -2.49
CA SER A 38 -8.85 -4.51 -2.30
C SER A 38 -10.23 -5.19 -2.30
N LEU A 39 -10.48 -6.11 -3.23
CA LEU A 39 -11.74 -6.86 -3.32
C LEU A 39 -11.96 -7.75 -2.09
N MET A 40 -10.90 -8.35 -1.54
CA MET A 40 -10.99 -9.16 -0.33
C MET A 40 -11.48 -8.34 0.86
N GLY A 41 -10.93 -7.14 1.09
CA GLY A 41 -11.39 -6.26 2.16
C GLY A 41 -12.86 -5.87 2.01
N MET A 42 -13.31 -5.64 0.78
CA MET A 42 -14.74 -5.38 0.50
C MET A 42 -15.62 -6.60 0.79
N ALA A 43 -15.20 -7.80 0.34
CA ALA A 43 -15.93 -9.03 0.57
C ALA A 43 -16.05 -9.37 2.07
N ASP A 44 -14.96 -9.22 2.83
CA ASP A 44 -14.97 -9.40 4.29
C ASP A 44 -15.99 -8.48 4.97
N THR A 45 -15.98 -7.20 4.64
CA THR A 45 -16.91 -6.21 5.18
C THR A 45 -18.36 -6.57 4.84
N MET A 46 -18.64 -6.97 3.60
CA MET A 46 -19.98 -7.39 3.17
C MET A 46 -20.46 -8.65 3.89
N MET A 47 -19.58 -9.64 4.10
CA MET A 47 -19.96 -10.87 4.80
C MET A 47 -20.22 -10.63 6.29
N VAL A 48 -19.41 -9.79 6.93
CA VAL A 48 -19.59 -9.42 8.34
C VAL A 48 -20.85 -8.56 8.54
N SER A 49 -21.23 -7.72 7.59
CA SER A 49 -22.44 -6.89 7.71
C SER A 49 -23.72 -7.72 7.88
N ASN A 50 -23.75 -8.96 7.39
CA ASN A 50 -24.86 -9.88 7.58
C ASN A 50 -24.98 -10.46 9.01
N VAL A 51 -23.92 -10.34 9.82
CA VAL A 51 -23.93 -10.78 11.23
C VAL A 51 -24.67 -9.79 12.12
N GLY A 52 -24.64 -8.51 11.78
CA GLY A 52 -25.33 -7.44 12.49
C GLY A 52 -24.47 -6.17 12.64
N SER A 53 -25.12 -5.09 13.07
CA SER A 53 -24.49 -3.76 13.19
C SER A 53 -23.38 -3.72 14.26
N VAL A 54 -23.56 -4.45 15.36
CA VAL A 54 -22.56 -4.55 16.43
C VAL A 54 -21.29 -5.22 15.93
N ALA A 55 -21.40 -6.33 15.19
CA ALA A 55 -20.28 -7.04 14.61
C ALA A 55 -19.55 -6.17 13.57
N MET A 56 -20.30 -5.53 12.69
CA MET A 56 -19.74 -4.64 11.67
C MET A 56 -18.99 -3.45 12.29
N SER A 57 -19.55 -2.85 13.34
CA SER A 57 -18.91 -1.75 14.06
C SER A 57 -17.60 -2.20 14.72
N ALA A 58 -17.60 -3.35 15.38
CA ALA A 58 -16.42 -3.91 16.02
C ALA A 58 -15.30 -4.19 15.01
N VAL A 59 -15.62 -4.84 13.89
CA VAL A 59 -14.65 -5.13 12.82
C VAL A 59 -14.08 -3.85 12.21
N SER A 60 -14.94 -2.88 11.90
CA SER A 60 -14.53 -1.60 11.33
C SER A 60 -13.55 -0.83 12.23
N LEU A 61 -13.80 -0.81 13.54
CA LEU A 61 -12.91 -0.16 14.51
C LEU A 61 -11.54 -0.83 14.56
N VAL A 62 -11.54 -2.16 14.68
CA VAL A 62 -10.28 -2.94 14.75
C VAL A 62 -9.51 -2.89 13.43
N ASP A 63 -10.19 -2.89 12.29
CA ASP A 63 -9.53 -2.80 10.98
C ASP A 63 -8.81 -1.47 10.76
N SER A 64 -9.22 -0.42 11.45
CA SER A 64 -8.46 0.84 11.48
C SER A 64 -7.06 0.64 12.09
N ILE A 65 -6.96 -0.14 13.17
CA ILE A 65 -5.68 -0.51 13.80
C ILE A 65 -4.91 -1.48 12.91
N ASN A 66 -5.58 -2.52 12.41
CA ASN A 66 -4.98 -3.52 11.52
C ASN A 66 -4.34 -2.85 10.30
N THR A 67 -5.02 -1.87 9.70
CA THR A 67 -4.50 -1.11 8.55
C THR A 67 -3.21 -0.38 8.89
N LEU A 68 -3.13 0.29 10.04
CA LEU A 68 -1.89 0.96 10.49
C LEU A 68 -0.74 -0.03 10.62
N VAL A 69 -0.98 -1.17 11.25
CA VAL A 69 0.06 -2.21 11.45
C VAL A 69 0.49 -2.82 10.11
N ILE A 70 -0.45 -3.11 9.22
CA ILE A 70 -0.16 -3.63 7.87
C ILE A 70 0.69 -2.63 7.08
N GLN A 71 0.45 -1.31 7.21
CA GLN A 71 1.26 -0.28 6.56
C GLN A 71 2.71 -0.25 7.08
N VAL A 72 2.95 -0.57 8.35
CA VAL A 72 4.32 -0.74 8.87
C VAL A 72 5.00 -1.93 8.21
N PHE A 73 4.31 -3.06 8.06
CA PHE A 73 4.88 -4.24 7.38
C PHE A 73 5.11 -3.99 5.88
N ALA A 74 4.22 -3.25 5.21
CA ALA A 74 4.41 -2.83 3.82
C ALA A 74 5.65 -1.93 3.65
N ALA A 75 5.92 -1.06 4.62
CA ALA A 75 7.11 -0.23 4.65
C ALA A 75 8.40 -1.05 4.80
N LEU A 76 8.40 -2.07 5.66
CA LEU A 76 9.52 -3.02 5.78
C LEU A 76 9.72 -3.81 4.48
N ALA A 77 8.64 -4.23 3.83
CA ALA A 77 8.69 -4.88 2.52
C ALA A 77 9.24 -3.96 1.42
N THR A 78 8.97 -2.65 1.49
CA THR A 78 9.58 -1.66 0.60
C THR A 78 11.10 -1.63 0.76
N GLY A 79 11.61 -1.61 2.00
CA GLY A 79 13.04 -1.72 2.28
C GLY A 79 13.65 -3.01 1.73
N ALA A 80 12.93 -4.12 1.91
CA ALA A 80 13.31 -5.42 1.37
C ALA A 80 13.43 -5.41 -0.16
N ALA A 81 12.42 -4.90 -0.85
CA ALA A 81 12.40 -4.82 -2.31
C ALA A 81 13.57 -4.00 -2.85
N ILE A 82 13.85 -2.83 -2.26
CA ILE A 82 14.90 -1.93 -2.69
C ILE A 82 16.28 -2.57 -2.50
N ILE A 83 16.60 -3.04 -1.30
CA ILE A 83 17.93 -3.58 -0.99
C ILE A 83 18.21 -4.83 -1.81
N CYS A 84 17.26 -5.78 -1.87
CA CYS A 84 17.44 -7.00 -2.66
C CYS A 84 17.55 -6.71 -4.15
N SER A 85 16.80 -5.72 -4.68
CA SER A 85 16.89 -5.31 -6.08
C SER A 85 18.27 -4.72 -6.40
N HIS A 86 18.86 -3.93 -5.50
CA HIS A 86 20.22 -3.40 -5.67
C HIS A 86 21.27 -4.51 -5.75
N TYR A 87 21.25 -5.48 -4.82
CA TYR A 87 22.19 -6.61 -4.86
C TYR A 87 22.02 -7.45 -6.12
N LEU A 88 20.79 -7.74 -6.53
CA LEU A 88 20.52 -8.50 -7.76
C LEU A 88 20.94 -7.73 -9.02
N GLY A 89 20.72 -6.41 -9.06
CA GLY A 89 21.18 -5.56 -10.16
C GLY A 89 22.69 -5.53 -10.29
N LYS A 90 23.41 -5.58 -9.17
CA LYS A 90 24.87 -5.69 -9.10
C LYS A 90 25.40 -7.07 -9.51
N GLY A 91 24.51 -8.05 -9.65
CA GLY A 91 24.90 -9.45 -9.91
C GLY A 91 25.37 -10.21 -8.67
N ASP A 92 25.20 -9.62 -7.46
CA ASP A 92 25.60 -10.24 -6.19
C ASP A 92 24.44 -11.00 -5.56
N GLU A 93 24.18 -12.21 -6.04
CA GLU A 93 23.14 -13.09 -5.49
C GLU A 93 23.44 -13.51 -4.04
N LYS A 94 24.72 -13.65 -3.66
CA LYS A 94 25.11 -13.98 -2.29
C LYS A 94 24.79 -12.83 -1.34
N GLY A 95 25.07 -11.62 -1.75
CA GLY A 95 24.69 -10.40 -1.02
C GLY A 95 23.19 -10.26 -0.89
N ALA A 96 22.44 -10.51 -1.97
CA ALA A 96 20.97 -10.53 -1.94
C ALA A 96 20.42 -11.56 -0.96
N ASN A 97 20.96 -12.79 -0.94
CA ASN A 97 20.54 -13.82 0.00
C ASN A 97 20.88 -13.47 1.45
N LYS A 98 22.05 -12.87 1.68
CA LYS A 98 22.44 -12.38 3.02
C LYS A 98 21.49 -11.27 3.47
N ALA A 99 21.21 -10.31 2.61
CA ALA A 99 20.25 -9.23 2.89
C ALA A 99 18.85 -9.78 3.18
N ALA A 100 18.36 -10.71 2.37
CA ALA A 100 17.06 -11.35 2.58
C ALA A 100 16.95 -12.05 3.94
N ARG A 101 18.03 -12.72 4.42
CA ARG A 101 18.06 -13.34 5.76
C ARG A 101 17.94 -12.27 6.87
N GLN A 102 18.66 -11.16 6.75
CA GLN A 102 18.60 -10.08 7.74
C GLN A 102 17.24 -9.39 7.75
N ILE A 103 16.64 -9.19 6.58
CA ILE A 103 15.29 -8.65 6.45
C ILE A 103 14.27 -9.60 7.07
N PHE A 104 14.37 -10.90 6.80
CA PHE A 104 13.52 -11.92 7.40
C PHE A 104 13.59 -11.88 8.93
N LEU A 105 14.80 -11.84 9.50
CA LEU A 105 14.99 -11.70 10.95
C LEU A 105 14.36 -10.43 11.49
N THR A 106 14.60 -9.30 10.84
CA THR A 106 14.06 -7.99 11.25
C THR A 106 12.53 -8.00 11.23
N VAL A 107 11.93 -8.54 10.17
CA VAL A 107 10.47 -8.63 10.01
C VAL A 107 9.86 -9.52 11.07
N ILE A 108 10.47 -10.68 11.37
CA ILE A 108 9.99 -11.57 12.44
C ILE A 108 10.06 -10.87 13.80
N VAL A 109 11.20 -10.27 14.16
CA VAL A 109 11.35 -9.60 15.45
C VAL A 109 10.35 -8.48 15.61
N ILE A 110 10.22 -7.60 14.62
CA ILE A 110 9.27 -6.47 14.68
C ILE A 110 7.83 -6.98 14.72
N SER A 111 7.46 -7.94 13.89
CA SER A 111 6.07 -8.45 13.86
C SER A 111 5.69 -9.19 15.13
N LEU A 112 6.59 -9.98 15.71
CA LEU A 112 6.36 -10.64 16.99
C LEU A 112 6.28 -9.64 18.15
N THR A 113 7.10 -8.58 18.13
CA THR A 113 7.05 -7.52 19.14
C THR A 113 5.71 -6.78 19.09
N ILE A 114 5.26 -6.41 17.89
CA ILE A 114 3.95 -5.75 17.70
C ILE A 114 2.82 -6.70 18.11
N THR A 115 2.90 -7.97 17.73
CA THR A 115 1.90 -8.97 18.12
C THR A 115 1.83 -9.15 19.64
N ALA A 116 2.98 -9.36 20.29
CA ALA A 116 3.04 -9.50 21.74
C ALA A 116 2.49 -8.26 22.47
N GLY A 117 2.89 -7.07 22.02
CA GLY A 117 2.34 -5.81 22.54
C GLY A 117 0.84 -5.71 22.33
N GLY A 118 0.34 -6.02 21.15
CA GLY A 118 -1.09 -6.02 20.83
C GLY A 118 -1.89 -7.01 21.67
N LEU A 119 -1.38 -8.21 21.88
CA LEU A 119 -2.07 -9.24 22.69
C LEU A 119 -2.05 -8.91 24.18
N ILE A 120 -0.91 -8.47 24.72
CA ILE A 120 -0.76 -8.15 26.14
C ILE A 120 -1.60 -6.91 26.51
N PHE A 121 -1.55 -5.88 25.68
CA PHE A 121 -2.21 -4.60 25.93
C PHE A 121 -3.54 -4.45 25.17
N CYS A 122 -4.15 -5.52 24.69
CA CYS A 122 -5.37 -5.50 23.88
C CYS A 122 -6.49 -4.66 24.54
N ARG A 123 -6.86 -4.98 25.77
CA ARG A 123 -7.95 -4.29 26.47
C ARG A 123 -7.66 -2.82 26.76
N PRO A 124 -6.50 -2.45 27.37
CA PRO A 124 -6.17 -1.05 27.59
C PRO A 124 -6.03 -0.27 26.27
N LEU A 125 -5.46 -0.88 25.23
CA LEU A 125 -5.29 -0.25 23.91
C LEU A 125 -6.63 0.10 23.26
N LEU A 126 -7.55 -0.86 23.19
CA LEU A 126 -8.88 -0.65 22.61
C LEU A 126 -9.70 0.36 23.41
N ARG A 127 -9.61 0.33 24.75
CA ARG A 127 -10.28 1.32 25.60
C ARG A 127 -9.70 2.72 25.43
N LEU A 128 -8.39 2.83 25.29
CA LEU A 128 -7.71 4.12 25.08
C LEU A 128 -8.10 4.74 23.73
N ILE A 129 -8.16 3.92 22.67
CA ILE A 129 -8.43 4.41 21.32
C ILE A 129 -9.92 4.67 21.10
N PHE A 130 -10.79 3.76 21.53
CA PHE A 130 -12.22 3.80 21.23
C PHE A 130 -13.10 4.29 22.39
N GLY A 131 -12.54 4.42 23.58
CA GLY A 131 -13.18 5.04 24.74
C GLY A 131 -14.54 4.45 25.11
N ALA A 132 -15.58 5.24 24.94
CA ALA A 132 -16.94 4.94 25.38
C ALA A 132 -17.80 4.32 24.26
N VAL A 133 -17.34 3.23 23.64
CA VAL A 133 -18.21 2.45 22.75
C VAL A 133 -19.12 1.52 23.55
N GLU A 134 -20.21 1.11 22.93
CA GLU A 134 -21.15 0.16 23.51
C GLU A 134 -20.43 -1.12 23.99
N PRO A 135 -20.76 -1.68 25.20
CA PRO A 135 -20.06 -2.84 25.74
C PRO A 135 -20.03 -4.05 24.79
N ALA A 136 -21.11 -4.29 24.04
CA ALA A 136 -21.18 -5.38 23.07
C ALA A 136 -20.21 -5.17 21.91
N VAL A 137 -20.04 -3.93 21.44
CA VAL A 137 -19.05 -3.58 20.39
C VAL A 137 -17.63 -3.78 20.90
N MET A 138 -17.35 -3.36 22.14
CA MET A 138 -16.03 -3.52 22.76
C MET A 138 -15.65 -5.00 22.90
N GLU A 139 -16.56 -5.85 23.35
CA GLU A 139 -16.32 -7.28 23.52
C GLU A 139 -16.01 -7.97 22.18
N ASN A 140 -16.82 -7.71 21.15
CA ASN A 140 -16.55 -8.20 19.79
C ASN A 140 -15.24 -7.67 19.23
N SER A 141 -14.90 -6.41 19.49
CA SER A 141 -13.63 -5.81 19.09
C SER A 141 -12.43 -6.50 19.73
N ILE A 142 -12.52 -6.85 21.01
CA ILE A 142 -11.46 -7.59 21.72
C ILE A 142 -11.26 -8.97 21.09
N ILE A 143 -12.33 -9.71 20.84
CA ILE A 143 -12.26 -11.05 20.22
C ILE A 143 -11.64 -10.96 18.83
N TYR A 144 -12.13 -10.05 18.00
CA TYR A 144 -11.63 -9.85 16.63
C TYR A 144 -10.15 -9.42 16.62
N PHE A 145 -9.79 -8.48 17.49
CA PHE A 145 -8.41 -7.98 17.56
C PHE A 145 -7.42 -9.05 18.05
N LEU A 146 -7.75 -9.83 19.06
CA LEU A 146 -6.86 -10.91 19.55
C LEU A 146 -6.53 -11.92 18.45
N ILE A 147 -7.52 -12.31 17.66
CA ILE A 147 -7.32 -13.28 16.57
C ILE A 147 -6.58 -12.63 15.41
N THR A 148 -6.96 -11.44 14.99
CA THR A 148 -6.31 -10.75 13.86
C THR A 148 -4.88 -10.32 14.19
N ALA A 149 -4.60 -9.87 15.41
CA ALA A 149 -3.24 -9.55 15.85
C ALA A 149 -2.33 -10.78 15.84
N SER A 150 -2.84 -11.96 16.15
CA SER A 150 -2.09 -13.22 16.03
C SER A 150 -1.68 -13.54 14.59
N SER A 151 -2.32 -12.93 13.59
CA SER A 151 -1.98 -13.09 12.17
C SER A 151 -0.88 -12.13 11.67
N TYR A 152 -0.46 -11.14 12.46
CA TYR A 152 0.52 -10.13 12.04
C TYR A 152 1.87 -10.71 11.58
N PRO A 153 2.48 -11.69 12.27
CA PRO A 153 3.72 -12.29 11.78
C PRO A 153 3.56 -12.92 10.40
N PHE A 154 2.42 -13.53 10.13
CA PHE A 154 2.15 -14.19 8.85
C PHE A 154 2.01 -13.19 7.70
N ILE A 155 1.26 -12.10 7.89
CA ILE A 155 1.14 -11.07 6.84
C ILE A 155 2.45 -10.32 6.62
N ALA A 156 3.23 -10.08 7.68
CA ALA A 156 4.54 -9.46 7.58
C ALA A 156 5.51 -10.32 6.77
N LEU A 157 5.54 -11.64 7.02
CA LEU A 157 6.35 -12.60 6.28
C LEU A 157 5.93 -12.75 4.82
N PHE A 158 4.61 -12.73 4.56
CA PHE A 158 4.10 -12.75 3.20
C PHE A 158 4.51 -11.50 2.41
N ASN A 159 4.40 -10.32 3.02
CA ASN A 159 4.80 -9.06 2.39
C ASN A 159 6.30 -9.04 2.07
N ALA A 160 7.15 -9.45 3.00
CA ALA A 160 8.60 -9.54 2.79
C ALA A 160 8.96 -10.59 1.72
N GLY A 161 8.37 -11.77 1.80
CA GLY A 161 8.57 -12.85 0.83
C GLY A 161 8.11 -12.45 -0.58
N GLY A 162 6.96 -11.79 -0.70
CA GLY A 162 6.49 -11.22 -1.96
C GLY A 162 7.44 -10.18 -2.53
N ALA A 163 8.05 -9.35 -1.66
CA ALA A 163 9.08 -8.40 -2.06
C ALA A 163 10.34 -9.09 -2.61
N PHE A 164 10.78 -10.20 -2.01
CA PHE A 164 11.91 -11.01 -2.52
C PHE A 164 11.63 -11.60 -3.90
N TYR A 165 10.43 -12.14 -4.11
CA TYR A 165 10.02 -12.65 -5.43
C TYR A 165 9.97 -11.54 -6.47
N ARG A 166 9.37 -10.39 -6.16
CA ARG A 166 9.31 -9.24 -7.06
C ARG A 166 10.70 -8.68 -7.36
N ALA A 167 11.58 -8.57 -6.36
CA ALA A 167 12.98 -8.16 -6.56
C ALA A 167 13.73 -9.10 -7.52
N GLY A 168 13.42 -10.38 -7.51
CA GLY A 168 13.91 -11.37 -8.47
C GLY A 168 13.23 -11.35 -9.85
N GLY A 169 12.26 -10.45 -10.08
CA GLY A 169 11.52 -10.33 -11.34
C GLY A 169 10.31 -11.28 -11.46
N ASN A 170 9.97 -12.04 -10.42
CA ASN A 170 8.85 -12.98 -10.42
C ASN A 170 7.69 -12.47 -9.59
N SER A 171 6.82 -11.64 -10.17
CA SER A 171 5.59 -11.17 -9.54
C SER A 171 4.39 -12.13 -9.68
N LYS A 172 4.48 -13.12 -10.60
CA LYS A 172 3.41 -14.10 -10.82
C LYS A 172 3.17 -15.00 -9.60
N PHE A 173 4.24 -15.33 -8.87
CA PHE A 173 4.13 -16.24 -7.74
C PHE A 173 3.37 -15.62 -6.56
N PRO A 174 3.71 -14.42 -6.05
CA PRO A 174 2.90 -13.75 -5.03
C PRO A 174 1.45 -13.55 -5.44
N MET A 175 1.20 -13.18 -6.70
CA MET A 175 -0.16 -13.06 -7.24
C MET A 175 -0.95 -14.37 -7.13
N LYS A 176 -0.36 -15.51 -7.53
CA LYS A 176 -1.03 -16.81 -7.43
C LYS A 176 -1.37 -17.18 -5.99
N ILE A 177 -0.47 -16.91 -5.05
CA ILE A 177 -0.72 -17.14 -3.62
C ILE A 177 -1.87 -16.24 -3.15
N SER A 178 -1.89 -14.97 -3.53
CA SER A 178 -2.98 -14.05 -3.19
C SER A 178 -4.33 -14.52 -3.73
N ILE A 179 -4.40 -15.04 -4.97
CA ILE A 179 -5.63 -15.61 -5.52
C ILE A 179 -6.14 -16.75 -4.64
N ILE A 180 -5.29 -17.71 -4.34
CA ILE A 180 -5.65 -18.87 -3.51
C ILE A 180 -6.07 -18.44 -2.12
N SER A 181 -5.33 -17.50 -1.52
CA SER A 181 -5.64 -16.95 -0.20
C SER A 181 -6.99 -16.26 -0.15
N ASN A 182 -7.33 -15.48 -1.18
CA ASN A 182 -8.63 -14.82 -1.27
C ASN A 182 -9.79 -15.83 -1.37
N VAL A 183 -9.61 -16.87 -2.17
CA VAL A 183 -10.60 -17.97 -2.28
C VAL A 183 -10.74 -18.67 -0.92
N LEU A 184 -9.63 -19.01 -0.25
CA LEU A 184 -9.65 -19.63 1.08
C LEU A 184 -10.32 -18.73 2.12
N ASN A 185 -10.08 -17.43 2.08
CA ASN A 185 -10.71 -16.47 3.00
C ASN A 185 -12.23 -16.38 2.77
N ILE A 186 -12.69 -16.27 1.52
CA ILE A 186 -14.11 -16.23 1.21
C ILE A 186 -14.82 -17.53 1.62
N ILE A 187 -14.24 -18.68 1.31
CA ILE A 187 -14.78 -19.98 1.72
C ILE A 187 -14.76 -20.11 3.24
N GLY A 188 -13.67 -19.73 3.89
CA GLY A 188 -13.55 -19.75 5.34
C GLY A 188 -14.57 -18.85 6.03
N ASN A 189 -14.79 -17.63 5.52
CA ASN A 189 -15.85 -16.75 5.99
C ASN A 189 -17.23 -17.38 5.82
N ALA A 190 -17.54 -17.94 4.65
CA ALA A 190 -18.82 -18.58 4.39
C ALA A 190 -19.07 -19.75 5.39
N VAL A 191 -18.08 -20.60 5.60
CA VAL A 191 -18.21 -21.76 6.50
C VAL A 191 -18.28 -21.32 7.96
N LEU A 192 -17.40 -20.44 8.43
CA LEU A 192 -17.28 -20.08 9.84
C LEU A 192 -18.34 -19.07 10.28
N ILE A 193 -18.67 -18.09 9.44
CA ILE A 193 -19.69 -17.09 9.78
C ILE A 193 -21.09 -17.68 9.65
N PHE A 194 -21.42 -18.27 8.49
CA PHE A 194 -22.78 -18.73 8.19
C PHE A 194 -23.03 -20.21 8.54
N GLY A 195 -22.02 -21.08 8.36
CA GLY A 195 -22.13 -22.50 8.69
C GLY A 195 -22.02 -22.81 10.17
N CYS A 196 -20.99 -22.24 10.82
CA CYS A 196 -20.71 -22.46 12.24
C CYS A 196 -21.29 -21.38 13.16
N ASN A 197 -21.89 -20.32 12.64
CA ASN A 197 -22.44 -19.18 13.38
C ASN A 197 -21.43 -18.52 14.36
N MET A 198 -20.16 -18.48 13.97
CA MET A 198 -19.09 -17.93 14.82
C MET A 198 -19.02 -16.39 14.80
N GLY A 199 -19.82 -15.74 13.97
CA GLY A 199 -19.88 -14.28 13.88
C GLY A 199 -18.52 -13.64 13.59
N VAL A 200 -18.15 -12.66 14.39
CA VAL A 200 -16.88 -11.90 14.26
C VAL A 200 -15.65 -12.80 14.40
N ALA A 201 -15.69 -13.77 15.31
CA ALA A 201 -14.59 -14.73 15.49
C ALA A 201 -14.35 -15.58 14.23
N GLY A 202 -15.43 -15.94 13.52
CA GLY A 202 -15.33 -16.68 12.25
C GLY A 202 -14.58 -15.91 11.17
N ALA A 203 -14.88 -14.63 11.00
CA ALA A 203 -14.17 -13.76 10.07
C ALA A 203 -12.67 -13.62 10.42
N ALA A 204 -12.38 -13.43 11.71
CA ALA A 204 -11.00 -13.30 12.20
C ALA A 204 -10.19 -14.58 12.01
N ILE A 205 -10.76 -15.75 12.30
CA ILE A 205 -10.10 -17.06 12.10
C ILE A 205 -9.86 -17.32 10.62
N SER A 206 -10.82 -17.03 9.76
CA SER A 206 -10.67 -17.16 8.31
C SER A 206 -9.50 -16.32 7.80
N THR A 207 -9.38 -15.09 8.24
CA THR A 207 -8.27 -14.18 7.92
C THR A 207 -6.94 -14.73 8.45
N LEU A 208 -6.91 -15.22 9.69
CA LEU A 208 -5.71 -15.82 10.29
C LEU A 208 -5.22 -17.03 9.48
N VAL A 209 -6.12 -17.95 9.15
CA VAL A 209 -5.79 -19.16 8.36
C VAL A 209 -5.28 -18.81 6.98
N SER A 210 -5.93 -17.86 6.29
CA SER A 210 -5.51 -17.40 4.96
C SER A 210 -4.13 -16.75 4.98
N ARG A 211 -3.83 -15.93 5.97
CA ARG A 211 -2.52 -15.29 6.14
C ARG A 211 -1.45 -16.30 6.52
N ALA A 212 -1.76 -17.26 7.39
CA ALA A 212 -0.85 -18.34 7.74
C ALA A 212 -0.50 -19.20 6.51
N PHE A 213 -1.49 -19.55 5.69
CA PHE A 213 -1.29 -20.23 4.43
C PHE A 213 -0.32 -19.48 3.51
N CYS A 214 -0.54 -18.17 3.30
CA CYS A 214 0.32 -17.32 2.48
C CYS A 214 1.77 -17.37 2.97
N ALA A 215 2.01 -17.18 4.26
CA ALA A 215 3.34 -17.18 4.86
C ALA A 215 4.03 -18.52 4.69
N ILE A 216 3.35 -19.62 5.02
CA ILE A 216 3.90 -20.97 4.93
C ILE A 216 4.29 -21.30 3.49
N VAL A 217 3.42 -21.03 2.53
CA VAL A 217 3.67 -21.31 1.11
C VAL A 217 4.83 -20.49 0.59
N VAL A 218 4.86 -19.18 0.87
CA VAL A 218 5.97 -18.30 0.43
C VAL A 218 7.29 -18.78 1.00
N LEU A 219 7.36 -19.08 2.31
CA LEU A 219 8.59 -19.55 2.96
C LEU A 219 9.04 -20.91 2.45
N TYR A 220 8.09 -21.83 2.24
CA TYR A 220 8.40 -23.14 1.68
C TYR A 220 9.05 -23.04 0.29
N PHE A 221 8.50 -22.21 -0.59
CA PHE A 221 9.03 -22.06 -1.95
C PHE A 221 10.31 -21.21 -2.00
N LEU A 222 10.54 -20.28 -1.06
CA LEU A 222 11.79 -19.52 -0.96
C LEU A 222 13.01 -20.41 -0.61
N ARG A 223 12.80 -21.61 -0.09
CA ARG A 223 13.87 -22.60 0.14
C ARG A 223 14.37 -23.26 -1.15
N LYS A 224 13.57 -23.22 -2.22
CA LYS A 224 13.92 -23.91 -3.48
C LYS A 224 14.99 -23.14 -4.25
N PRO A 225 16.01 -23.83 -4.79
CA PRO A 225 17.15 -23.20 -5.47
C PRO A 225 16.81 -22.58 -6.84
N LYS A 226 15.57 -22.71 -7.31
CA LYS A 226 15.10 -22.13 -8.59
C LYS A 226 14.88 -20.61 -8.54
N GLN A 227 14.91 -20.02 -7.35
CA GLN A 227 14.69 -18.59 -7.15
C GLN A 227 16.03 -17.83 -7.15
N LYS A 228 16.02 -16.56 -7.57
CA LYS A 228 17.20 -15.69 -7.46
C LYS A 228 17.56 -15.39 -6.01
N ILE A 229 16.57 -15.33 -5.12
CA ILE A 229 16.76 -15.19 -3.68
C ILE A 229 16.32 -16.49 -3.01
N VAL A 230 17.24 -17.12 -2.32
CA VAL A 230 17.02 -18.39 -1.61
C VAL A 230 17.19 -18.18 -0.11
N LEU A 231 16.18 -18.58 0.65
CA LEU A 231 16.17 -18.59 2.11
C LEU A 231 16.07 -20.04 2.58
N ASN A 232 17.17 -20.62 3.04
CA ASN A 232 17.23 -22.03 3.47
C ASN A 232 17.59 -22.23 4.94
N GLN A 233 17.97 -21.16 5.66
CA GLN A 233 18.39 -21.20 7.05
C GLN A 233 17.60 -20.19 7.86
N TYR A 234 16.40 -20.56 8.32
CA TYR A 234 15.53 -19.64 9.06
C TYR A 234 15.91 -19.48 10.54
N LEU A 235 16.43 -20.54 11.17
CA LEU A 235 16.65 -20.59 12.62
C LEU A 235 18.09 -20.23 13.05
N THR A 236 19.02 -20.17 12.12
CA THR A 236 20.46 -19.96 12.40
C THR A 236 20.98 -18.63 11.91
N ILE A 237 20.11 -17.64 11.75
CA ILE A 237 20.48 -16.31 11.25
C ILE A 237 21.17 -15.54 12.38
N ARG A 238 22.42 -15.16 12.17
CA ARG A 238 23.14 -14.25 13.07
C ARG A 238 22.86 -12.81 12.66
N PRO A 239 22.48 -11.91 13.60
CA PRO A 239 22.22 -10.51 13.30
C PRO A 239 23.46 -9.80 12.73
N ASP A 240 23.26 -9.11 11.61
CA ASP A 240 24.22 -8.18 11.01
C ASP A 240 23.64 -6.76 11.17
N PHE A 241 23.99 -6.11 12.28
CA PHE A 241 23.43 -4.80 12.64
C PHE A 241 23.67 -3.71 11.60
N PRO A 242 24.84 -3.61 10.93
CA PRO A 242 25.04 -2.67 9.84
C PRO A 242 24.04 -2.86 8.69
N LEU A 243 23.77 -4.09 8.29
CA LEU A 243 22.83 -4.40 7.22
C LEU A 243 21.38 -4.18 7.66
N ILE A 244 21.04 -4.57 8.90
CA ILE A 244 19.72 -4.28 9.49
C ILE A 244 19.51 -2.75 9.56
N GLY A 245 20.53 -1.99 9.93
CA GLY A 245 20.49 -0.52 9.93
C GLY A 245 20.15 0.07 8.56
N LYS A 246 20.69 -0.48 7.48
CA LYS A 246 20.34 -0.08 6.09
C LYS A 246 18.88 -0.38 5.77
N VAL A 247 18.38 -1.56 6.15
CA VAL A 247 16.97 -1.95 5.95
C VAL A 247 16.04 -0.97 6.68
N LEU A 248 16.33 -0.69 7.95
CA LEU A 248 15.54 0.22 8.77
C LEU A 248 15.64 1.67 8.31
N ALA A 249 16.79 2.09 7.78
CA ALA A 249 16.96 3.44 7.21
C ALA A 249 16.03 3.71 6.01
N ILE A 250 15.57 2.67 5.34
CA ILE A 250 14.55 2.76 4.27
C ILE A 250 13.17 2.49 4.85
N GLY A 251 13.00 1.46 5.65
CA GLY A 251 11.72 1.02 6.18
C GLY A 251 11.10 2.02 7.15
N ILE A 252 11.87 2.62 8.06
CA ILE A 252 11.34 3.56 9.05
C ILE A 252 10.76 4.82 8.40
N PRO A 253 11.47 5.53 7.50
CA PRO A 253 10.88 6.69 6.83
C PRO A 253 9.62 6.33 6.02
N ALA A 254 9.61 5.20 5.32
CA ALA A 254 8.43 4.74 4.61
C ALA A 254 7.26 4.41 5.56
N GLY A 255 7.55 3.82 6.71
CA GLY A 255 6.56 3.55 7.76
C GLY A 255 5.97 4.82 8.37
N VAL A 256 6.81 5.81 8.66
CA VAL A 256 6.38 7.13 9.14
C VAL A 256 5.49 7.82 8.12
N GLU A 257 5.89 7.82 6.84
CA GLU A 257 5.08 8.39 5.76
C GLU A 257 3.69 7.74 5.70
N ASN A 258 3.64 6.40 5.69
CA ASN A 258 2.37 5.67 5.65
C ASN A 258 1.51 5.93 6.89
N GLY A 259 2.11 5.98 8.08
CA GLY A 259 1.43 6.28 9.34
C GLY A 259 0.84 7.69 9.35
N MET A 260 1.64 8.69 8.98
CA MET A 260 1.20 10.08 8.90
C MET A 260 0.08 10.28 7.87
N PHE A 261 0.11 9.49 6.78
CA PHE A 261 -0.96 9.48 5.79
C PHE A 261 -2.27 8.94 6.37
N GLN A 262 -2.24 7.88 7.18
CA GLN A 262 -3.43 7.35 7.84
C GLN A 262 -3.99 8.32 8.89
N PHE A 263 -3.13 8.95 9.70
CA PHE A 263 -3.57 9.99 10.63
C PHE A 263 -4.21 11.18 9.91
N GLY A 264 -3.66 11.60 8.77
CA GLY A 264 -4.25 12.66 7.95
C GLY A 264 -5.64 12.28 7.42
N LYS A 265 -5.83 11.04 6.99
CA LYS A 265 -7.17 10.54 6.59
C LYS A 265 -8.17 10.58 7.74
N LEU A 266 -7.76 10.20 8.95
CA LEU A 266 -8.61 10.27 10.14
C LEU A 266 -9.00 11.72 10.49
N ALA A 267 -8.06 12.67 10.40
CA ALA A 267 -8.33 14.09 10.62
C ALA A 267 -9.35 14.65 9.61
N ILE A 268 -9.24 14.27 8.34
CA ILE A 268 -10.22 14.62 7.29
C ILE A 268 -11.57 14.01 7.59
N GLN A 269 -11.63 12.72 7.93
CA GLN A 269 -12.87 12.02 8.26
C GLN A 269 -13.59 12.67 9.45
N SER A 270 -12.86 13.05 10.48
CA SER A 270 -13.39 13.79 11.63
C SER A 270 -13.98 15.14 11.22
N THR A 271 -13.36 15.84 10.27
CA THR A 271 -13.86 17.12 9.78
C THR A 271 -15.09 16.95 8.90
N VAL A 272 -15.12 15.96 8.02
CA VAL A 272 -16.28 15.65 7.17
C VAL A 272 -17.50 15.24 8.00
N SER A 273 -17.29 14.56 9.14
CA SER A 273 -18.38 14.14 10.02
C SER A 273 -19.23 15.32 10.55
N THR A 274 -18.70 16.54 10.52
CA THR A 274 -19.44 17.76 10.91
C THR A 274 -20.40 18.29 9.83
N LEU A 275 -20.32 17.76 8.60
CA LEU A 275 -21.12 18.24 7.45
C LEU A 275 -22.49 17.56 7.29
N GLY A 276 -22.78 16.56 8.13
CA GLY A 276 -24.05 15.83 8.10
C GLY A 276 -23.98 14.51 7.32
N THR A 277 -25.04 13.73 7.45
CA THR A 277 -25.11 12.32 7.01
C THR A 277 -24.93 12.17 5.48
N GLN A 278 -25.53 13.08 4.71
CA GLN A 278 -25.47 13.05 3.24
C GLN A 278 -24.05 13.29 2.72
N ALA A 279 -23.34 14.27 3.32
CA ALA A 279 -21.96 14.56 2.98
C ALA A 279 -21.02 13.39 3.35
N ILE A 280 -21.25 12.76 4.50
CA ILE A 280 -20.49 11.59 4.96
C ILE A 280 -20.67 10.43 3.97
N ALA A 281 -21.91 10.14 3.56
CA ALA A 281 -22.20 9.07 2.62
C ALA A 281 -21.58 9.35 1.24
N ALA A 282 -21.71 10.58 0.73
CA ALA A 282 -21.10 11.00 -0.52
C ALA A 282 -19.58 10.88 -0.50
N GLN A 283 -18.93 11.36 0.58
CA GLN A 283 -17.48 11.28 0.74
C GLN A 283 -17.00 9.82 0.83
N ALA A 284 -17.68 8.98 1.59
CA ALA A 284 -17.32 7.57 1.74
C ALA A 284 -17.34 6.84 0.39
N MET A 285 -18.40 7.03 -0.41
CA MET A 285 -18.50 6.44 -1.74
C MET A 285 -17.44 6.99 -2.71
N THR A 286 -17.18 8.30 -2.65
CA THR A 286 -16.16 8.94 -3.48
C THR A 286 -14.77 8.38 -3.19
N VAL A 287 -14.44 8.15 -1.91
CA VAL A 287 -13.16 7.53 -1.50
C VAL A 287 -13.04 6.10 -2.04
N ILE A 288 -14.13 5.33 -2.04
CA ILE A 288 -14.12 3.98 -2.63
C ILE A 288 -13.78 4.05 -4.12
N PHE A 289 -14.44 4.91 -4.88
CA PHE A 289 -14.16 5.08 -6.32
C PHE A 289 -12.73 5.58 -6.56
N GLU A 290 -12.26 6.52 -5.75
CA GLU A 290 -10.90 7.05 -5.85
C GLU A 290 -9.84 5.98 -5.57
N ASN A 291 -10.04 5.14 -4.57
CA ASN A 291 -9.16 4.02 -4.29
C ASN A 291 -9.13 3.03 -5.45
N VAL A 292 -10.29 2.61 -5.95
CA VAL A 292 -10.40 1.64 -7.06
C VAL A 292 -9.68 2.15 -8.31
N ASN A 293 -9.88 3.41 -8.70
CA ASN A 293 -9.25 3.94 -9.90
C ASN A 293 -7.73 4.18 -9.77
N GLY A 294 -7.18 4.20 -8.56
CA GLY A 294 -5.74 4.35 -8.30
C GLY A 294 -4.96 3.04 -8.19
N ILE A 295 -5.62 1.91 -7.96
CA ILE A 295 -4.96 0.63 -7.63
C ILE A 295 -3.94 0.20 -8.68
N ALA A 296 -4.30 0.23 -9.96
CA ALA A 296 -3.43 -0.21 -11.03
C ALA A 296 -2.20 0.69 -11.20
N ALA A 297 -2.35 2.00 -11.01
CA ALA A 297 -1.23 2.94 -11.05
C ALA A 297 -0.27 2.75 -9.85
N ILE A 298 -0.80 2.48 -8.65
CA ILE A 298 0.03 2.12 -7.48
C ILE A 298 0.85 0.86 -7.75
N ALA A 299 0.27 -0.14 -8.40
CA ALA A 299 0.97 -1.37 -8.77
C ALA A 299 2.15 -1.10 -9.70
N VAL A 300 2.03 -0.15 -10.64
CA VAL A 300 3.17 0.32 -11.47
C VAL A 300 4.28 0.91 -10.60
N GLY A 301 3.94 1.72 -9.60
CA GLY A 301 4.90 2.26 -8.65
C GLY A 301 5.66 1.17 -7.88
N ILE A 302 4.95 0.14 -7.41
CA ILE A 302 5.58 -1.00 -6.72
C ILE A 302 6.56 -1.73 -7.65
N GLY A 303 6.18 -1.97 -8.90
CA GLY A 303 7.05 -2.57 -9.91
C GLY A 303 8.26 -1.70 -10.25
N LEU A 304 8.06 -0.38 -10.28
CA LEU A 304 9.14 0.59 -10.53
C LEU A 304 10.26 0.51 -9.47
N MET A 305 9.94 0.25 -8.21
CA MET A 305 10.98 0.07 -7.18
C MET A 305 11.93 -1.08 -7.51
N THR A 306 11.41 -2.18 -8.03
CA THR A 306 12.21 -3.32 -8.46
C THR A 306 13.06 -2.98 -9.66
N VAL A 307 12.46 -2.42 -10.71
CA VAL A 307 13.13 -2.10 -11.97
C VAL A 307 14.21 -1.05 -11.77
N ALA A 308 13.88 0.07 -11.13
CA ALA A 308 14.83 1.13 -10.84
C ALA A 308 15.91 0.67 -9.85
N GLY A 309 15.55 -0.11 -8.82
CA GLY A 309 16.49 -0.67 -7.85
C GLY A 309 17.54 -1.57 -8.50
N GLN A 310 17.14 -2.44 -9.43
CA GLN A 310 18.09 -3.27 -10.19
C GLN A 310 18.98 -2.41 -11.12
N ALA A 311 18.41 -1.42 -11.80
CA ALA A 311 19.19 -0.53 -12.67
C ALA A 311 20.22 0.30 -11.87
N PHE A 312 19.86 0.80 -10.69
CA PHE A 312 20.81 1.47 -9.79
C PHE A 312 21.87 0.51 -9.25
N GLY A 313 21.49 -0.70 -8.85
CA GLY A 313 22.43 -1.73 -8.41
C GLY A 313 23.45 -2.09 -9.48
N ALA A 314 23.05 -2.15 -10.74
CA ALA A 314 23.92 -2.36 -11.90
C ALA A 314 24.79 -1.15 -12.27
N GLY A 315 24.63 0.00 -11.59
CA GLY A 315 25.32 1.24 -11.94
C GLY A 315 24.75 1.97 -13.16
N ARG A 316 23.65 1.48 -13.74
CA ARG A 316 23.01 2.04 -14.96
C ARG A 316 22.05 3.18 -14.62
N LYS A 317 22.59 4.28 -14.07
CA LYS A 317 21.79 5.41 -13.53
C LYS A 317 20.89 6.08 -14.56
N GLU A 318 21.37 6.28 -15.80
CA GLU A 318 20.58 6.93 -16.85
C GLU A 318 19.46 6.00 -17.36
N GLU A 319 19.70 4.70 -17.41
CA GLU A 319 18.67 3.71 -17.71
C GLU A 319 17.61 3.66 -16.61
N ALA A 320 18.00 3.80 -15.32
CA ALA A 320 17.05 3.92 -14.21
C ALA A 320 16.14 5.15 -14.37
N LYS A 321 16.69 6.32 -14.75
CA LYS A 321 15.87 7.50 -15.07
C LYS A 321 14.89 7.23 -16.19
N TYR A 322 15.35 6.58 -17.26
CA TYR A 322 14.49 6.18 -18.37
C TYR A 322 13.32 5.32 -17.90
N TYR A 323 13.56 4.31 -17.05
CA TYR A 323 12.49 3.49 -16.51
C TYR A 323 11.52 4.27 -15.61
N ILE A 324 12.01 5.21 -14.80
CA ILE A 324 11.14 6.06 -13.99
C ILE A 324 10.16 6.84 -14.88
N ILE A 325 10.67 7.46 -15.95
CA ILE A 325 9.84 8.23 -16.88
C ILE A 325 8.88 7.31 -17.65
N LYS A 326 9.37 6.20 -18.19
CA LYS A 326 8.57 5.24 -18.95
C LYS A 326 7.43 4.66 -18.12
N LEU A 327 7.72 4.23 -16.90
CA LEU A 327 6.71 3.65 -16.02
C LEU A 327 5.76 4.70 -15.44
N THR A 328 6.20 5.95 -15.26
CA THR A 328 5.29 7.06 -14.98
C THR A 328 4.29 7.27 -16.11
N GLY A 329 4.75 7.20 -17.37
CA GLY A 329 3.87 7.25 -18.54
C GLY A 329 2.89 6.07 -18.60
N TYR A 330 3.32 4.85 -18.26
CA TYR A 330 2.42 3.69 -18.18
C TYR A 330 1.37 3.86 -17.07
N ALA A 331 1.79 4.33 -15.90
CA ALA A 331 0.87 4.63 -14.81
C ALA A 331 -0.18 5.67 -15.20
N GLU A 332 0.25 6.71 -15.95
CA GLU A 332 -0.65 7.74 -16.46
C GLU A 332 -1.71 7.17 -17.41
N ILE A 333 -1.30 6.35 -18.38
CA ILE A 333 -2.23 5.72 -19.33
C ILE A 333 -3.24 4.83 -18.59
N VAL A 334 -2.75 3.99 -17.69
CA VAL A 334 -3.60 3.10 -16.89
C VAL A 334 -4.56 3.91 -16.01
N LEU A 335 -4.09 5.02 -15.45
CA LEU A 335 -4.90 5.90 -14.61
C LEU A 335 -6.02 6.59 -15.39
N ILE A 336 -5.72 7.09 -16.59
CA ILE A 336 -6.73 7.70 -17.48
C ILE A 336 -7.83 6.68 -17.80
N ILE A 337 -7.46 5.47 -18.20
CA ILE A 337 -8.42 4.40 -18.50
C ILE A 337 -9.24 4.05 -17.26
N SER A 338 -8.59 3.88 -16.12
CA SER A 338 -9.23 3.52 -14.86
C SER A 338 -10.19 4.61 -14.37
N CYS A 339 -9.81 5.89 -14.47
CA CYS A 339 -10.68 7.01 -14.13
C CYS A 339 -11.90 7.07 -15.05
N ALA A 340 -11.73 6.89 -16.37
CA ALA A 340 -12.82 6.87 -17.33
C ALA A 340 -13.80 5.73 -17.05
N VAL A 341 -13.30 4.51 -16.86
CA VAL A 341 -14.15 3.34 -16.54
C VAL A 341 -14.89 3.56 -15.24
N THR A 342 -14.20 3.97 -14.17
CA THR A 342 -14.82 4.21 -12.85
C THR A 342 -15.91 5.28 -12.94
N PHE A 343 -15.68 6.35 -13.68
CA PHE A 343 -16.65 7.41 -13.89
C PHE A 343 -17.90 6.91 -14.61
N LEU A 344 -17.73 6.14 -15.68
CA LEU A 344 -18.86 5.59 -16.46
C LEU A 344 -19.74 4.65 -15.64
N ILE A 345 -19.15 3.83 -14.77
CA ILE A 345 -19.88 2.86 -13.94
C ILE A 345 -20.36 3.43 -12.61
N SER A 346 -19.95 4.65 -12.24
CA SER A 346 -20.23 5.24 -10.93
C SER A 346 -21.72 5.39 -10.63
N ARG A 347 -22.52 5.95 -11.56
CA ARG A 347 -23.95 6.13 -11.36
C ARG A 347 -24.71 4.81 -11.16
N PRO A 348 -24.56 3.79 -12.03
CA PRO A 348 -25.14 2.48 -11.79
C PRO A 348 -24.78 1.88 -10.42
N ILE A 349 -23.51 1.99 -10.00
CA ILE A 349 -23.06 1.47 -8.71
C ILE A 349 -23.71 2.21 -7.55
N MET A 350 -23.80 3.54 -7.62
CA MET A 350 -24.46 4.34 -6.57
C MET A 350 -25.93 4.01 -6.42
N HIS A 351 -26.64 3.76 -7.54
CA HIS A 351 -28.03 3.30 -7.53
C HIS A 351 -28.17 1.92 -6.91
N LEU A 352 -27.30 0.97 -7.28
CA LEU A 352 -27.28 -0.37 -6.69
C LEU A 352 -26.96 -0.35 -5.18
N ALA A 353 -26.15 0.60 -4.74
CA ALA A 353 -25.83 0.81 -3.33
C ALA A 353 -26.98 1.47 -2.54
N GLY A 354 -28.07 1.85 -3.18
CA GLY A 354 -29.23 2.46 -2.51
C GLY A 354 -28.97 3.85 -1.96
N MET A 355 -28.05 4.61 -2.56
CA MET A 355 -27.73 5.98 -2.11
C MET A 355 -28.91 6.94 -2.35
N GLU A 356 -29.09 7.86 -1.41
CA GLU A 356 -30.04 8.96 -1.56
C GLU A 356 -29.63 9.90 -2.72
N ALA A 357 -30.61 10.47 -3.42
CA ALA A 357 -30.40 11.29 -4.60
C ALA A 357 -29.43 12.48 -4.35
N GLU A 358 -29.53 13.11 -3.18
CA GLU A 358 -28.65 14.24 -2.79
C GLU A 358 -27.21 13.78 -2.55
N SER A 359 -27.00 12.66 -1.86
CA SER A 359 -25.68 12.06 -1.66
C SER A 359 -25.05 11.61 -2.99
N MET A 360 -25.87 11.09 -3.91
CA MET A 360 -25.40 10.69 -5.25
C MET A 360 -24.93 11.90 -6.05
N GLU A 361 -25.65 13.00 -6.02
CA GLU A 361 -25.27 14.21 -6.76
C GLU A 361 -23.98 14.82 -6.21
N LEU A 362 -23.82 14.91 -4.87
CA LEU A 362 -22.58 15.35 -4.24
C LEU A 362 -21.40 14.44 -4.61
N CYS A 363 -21.60 13.12 -4.57
CA CYS A 363 -20.56 12.15 -4.97
C CYS A 363 -20.18 12.33 -6.45
N TYR A 364 -21.16 12.52 -7.32
CA TYR A 364 -20.94 12.66 -8.74
C TYR A 364 -20.16 13.92 -9.08
N GLN A 365 -20.47 15.05 -8.43
CA GLN A 365 -19.73 16.31 -8.57
C GLN A 365 -18.25 16.13 -8.15
N MET A 366 -18.00 15.46 -7.03
CA MET A 366 -16.63 15.14 -6.59
C MET A 366 -15.92 14.22 -7.58
N LEU A 367 -16.60 13.23 -8.15
CA LEU A 367 -16.03 12.31 -9.15
C LEU A 367 -15.69 13.02 -10.47
N ILE A 368 -16.47 13.98 -10.91
CA ILE A 368 -16.15 14.82 -12.09
C ILE A 368 -14.80 15.52 -11.84
N ALA A 369 -14.67 16.19 -10.68
CA ALA A 369 -13.45 16.90 -10.33
C ALA A 369 -12.23 15.95 -10.26
N ILE A 370 -12.39 14.76 -9.66
CA ILE A 370 -11.35 13.75 -9.56
C ILE A 370 -10.96 13.23 -10.95
N THR A 371 -11.93 12.91 -11.80
CA THR A 371 -11.68 12.35 -13.14
C THR A 371 -10.88 13.31 -14.02
N ILE A 372 -11.02 14.63 -13.80
CA ILE A 372 -10.26 15.64 -14.51
C ILE A 372 -8.89 15.87 -13.85
N ALA A 373 -8.86 16.07 -12.53
CA ALA A 373 -7.64 16.47 -11.82
C ALA A 373 -6.65 15.33 -11.62
N LYS A 374 -7.13 14.11 -11.38
CA LYS A 374 -6.28 12.97 -11.05
C LYS A 374 -5.31 12.59 -12.18
N PRO A 375 -5.72 12.45 -13.44
CA PRO A 375 -4.80 12.19 -14.54
C PRO A 375 -3.72 13.29 -14.70
N ILE A 376 -4.03 14.55 -14.42
CA ILE A 376 -3.09 15.65 -14.59
C ILE A 376 -2.05 15.70 -13.47
N LEU A 377 -2.45 15.42 -12.24
CA LEU A 377 -1.65 15.72 -11.04
C LEU A 377 -1.10 14.46 -10.35
N TRP A 378 -1.85 13.36 -10.36
CA TRP A 378 -1.58 12.24 -9.46
C TRP A 378 -0.36 11.41 -9.87
N ALA A 379 -0.20 11.07 -11.15
CA ALA A 379 0.88 10.20 -11.59
C ALA A 379 2.26 10.79 -11.31
N LEU A 380 2.46 12.09 -11.60
CA LEU A 380 3.70 12.80 -11.28
C LEU A 380 3.94 12.99 -9.79
N SER A 381 2.86 12.99 -9.00
CA SER A 381 2.91 13.14 -7.54
C SER A 381 3.32 11.85 -6.82
N PHE A 382 2.91 10.69 -7.32
CA PHE A 382 3.06 9.41 -6.61
C PHE A 382 4.04 8.43 -7.25
N ILE A 383 4.20 8.41 -8.56
CA ILE A 383 5.04 7.41 -9.23
C ILE A 383 6.54 7.72 -9.16
N PRO A 384 7.03 8.93 -9.50
CA PRO A 384 8.45 9.24 -9.39
C PRO A 384 9.05 9.00 -7.99
N PRO A 385 8.34 9.27 -6.87
CA PRO A 385 8.83 8.92 -5.54
C PRO A 385 9.23 7.46 -5.33
N TYR A 386 8.58 6.50 -6.00
CA TYR A 386 9.01 5.10 -5.94
C TYR A 386 10.41 4.91 -6.54
N GLY A 387 10.71 5.62 -7.64
CA GLY A 387 12.05 5.63 -8.23
C GLY A 387 13.08 6.34 -7.35
N LEU A 388 12.74 7.47 -6.73
CA LEU A 388 13.60 8.19 -5.78
C LEU A 388 13.92 7.32 -4.56
N ARG A 389 12.93 6.61 -4.02
CA ARG A 389 13.13 5.64 -2.92
C ARG A 389 14.02 4.49 -3.35
N ALA A 390 13.86 3.99 -4.57
CA ALA A 390 14.73 2.95 -5.12
C ALA A 390 16.19 3.39 -5.20
N ALA A 391 16.46 4.68 -5.39
CA ALA A 391 17.80 5.26 -5.32
C ALA A 391 18.30 5.56 -3.90
N GLY A 392 17.45 5.37 -2.86
CA GLY A 392 17.78 5.63 -1.47
C GLY A 392 17.36 7.01 -0.93
N ASP A 393 16.69 7.85 -1.72
CA ASP A 393 16.23 9.17 -1.28
C ASP A 393 14.88 9.12 -0.54
N VAL A 394 14.80 8.23 0.44
CA VAL A 394 13.56 7.91 1.19
C VAL A 394 13.15 9.03 2.14
N LYS A 395 14.14 9.67 2.79
CA LYS A 395 13.86 10.75 3.75
C LYS A 395 13.24 11.97 3.08
N PHE A 396 13.71 12.33 1.90
CA PHE A 396 13.12 13.42 1.12
C PHE A 396 11.67 13.11 0.74
N SER A 397 11.39 11.90 0.26
CA SER A 397 10.02 11.44 -0.02
C SER A 397 9.12 11.54 1.20
N MET A 398 9.57 11.04 2.36
CA MET A 398 8.83 11.08 3.61
C MET A 398 8.50 12.51 4.04
N ILE A 399 9.49 13.40 4.08
CA ILE A 399 9.31 14.79 4.52
C ILE A 399 8.35 15.51 3.57
N THR A 400 8.55 15.41 2.26
CA THR A 400 7.70 16.05 1.27
C THR A 400 6.26 15.54 1.38
N ALA A 401 6.07 14.23 1.39
CA ALA A 401 4.73 13.63 1.45
C ALA A 401 4.00 13.98 2.76
N THR A 402 4.69 13.99 3.90
CA THR A 402 4.12 14.35 5.19
C THR A 402 3.73 15.83 5.23
N CYS A 403 4.64 16.73 4.82
CA CYS A 403 4.37 18.16 4.83
C CYS A 403 3.21 18.52 3.89
N THR A 404 3.19 18.03 2.65
CA THR A 404 2.11 18.33 1.71
C THR A 404 0.78 17.73 2.16
N MET A 405 0.79 16.52 2.75
CA MET A 405 -0.41 15.91 3.32
C MET A 405 -1.02 16.78 4.41
N TRP A 406 -0.23 17.25 5.37
CA TRP A 406 -0.76 17.97 6.51
C TRP A 406 -1.07 19.42 6.19
N PHE A 407 -0.20 20.14 5.49
CA PHE A 407 -0.41 21.56 5.17
C PHE A 407 -1.35 21.76 3.99
N CYS A 408 -1.18 21.04 2.89
CA CYS A 408 -1.99 21.27 1.69
C CYS A 408 -3.30 20.51 1.70
N ARG A 409 -3.33 19.28 2.22
CA ARG A 409 -4.55 18.46 2.22
C ARG A 409 -5.38 18.69 3.47
N VAL A 410 -4.83 18.41 4.66
CA VAL A 410 -5.61 18.45 5.91
C VAL A 410 -5.93 19.90 6.31
N ALA A 411 -4.92 20.76 6.42
CA ALA A 411 -5.14 22.13 6.88
C ALA A 411 -6.04 22.93 5.91
N LEU A 412 -5.82 22.78 4.60
CA LEU A 412 -6.65 23.48 3.61
C LEU A 412 -8.10 22.95 3.61
N ALA A 413 -8.31 21.63 3.68
CA ALA A 413 -9.66 21.07 3.76
C ALA A 413 -10.39 21.54 5.01
N VAL A 414 -9.75 21.52 6.18
CA VAL A 414 -10.31 22.01 7.44
C VAL A 414 -10.64 23.49 7.36
N TYR A 415 -9.75 24.31 6.79
CA TYR A 415 -9.97 25.74 6.60
C TYR A 415 -11.19 26.00 5.70
N LEU A 416 -11.27 25.33 4.55
CA LEU A 416 -12.38 25.52 3.60
C LEU A 416 -13.72 25.08 4.19
N ILE A 417 -13.76 23.98 4.95
CA ILE A 417 -14.99 23.50 5.57
C ILE A 417 -15.42 24.40 6.72
N ARG A 418 -14.51 24.73 7.66
CA ARG A 418 -14.89 25.44 8.89
C ARG A 418 -15.07 26.95 8.71
N PHE A 419 -14.29 27.58 7.83
CA PHE A 419 -14.26 29.04 7.72
C PHE A 419 -14.89 29.56 6.43
N GLN A 420 -14.93 28.78 5.36
CA GLN A 420 -15.47 29.18 4.07
C GLN A 420 -16.82 28.51 3.74
N GLY A 421 -17.28 27.60 4.58
CA GLY A 421 -18.58 26.94 4.40
C GLY A 421 -18.66 26.01 3.18
N PHE A 422 -17.52 25.52 2.70
CA PHE A 422 -17.48 24.51 1.63
C PHE A 422 -18.03 23.17 2.13
N GLY A 423 -18.73 22.45 1.24
CA GLY A 423 -19.16 21.08 1.49
C GLY A 423 -18.01 20.06 1.37
N PRO A 424 -18.32 18.75 1.18
CA PRO A 424 -17.33 17.70 1.11
C PRO A 424 -16.33 17.83 -0.04
N ILE A 425 -16.64 18.63 -1.06
CA ILE A 425 -15.71 18.97 -2.17
C ILE A 425 -14.41 19.62 -1.67
N ALA A 426 -14.43 20.30 -0.51
CA ALA A 426 -13.25 20.92 0.08
C ALA A 426 -12.11 19.90 0.35
N VAL A 427 -12.43 18.66 0.69
CA VAL A 427 -11.45 17.59 0.88
C VAL A 427 -10.69 17.34 -0.42
N TRP A 428 -11.38 17.32 -1.54
CA TRP A 428 -10.79 17.07 -2.85
C TRP A 428 -9.98 18.26 -3.36
N ILE A 429 -10.43 19.48 -3.07
CA ILE A 429 -9.63 20.69 -3.35
C ILE A 429 -8.29 20.60 -2.59
N GLY A 430 -8.32 20.21 -1.31
CA GLY A 430 -7.10 19.96 -0.53
C GLY A 430 -6.23 18.87 -1.11
N MET A 431 -6.84 17.78 -1.59
CA MET A 431 -6.12 16.69 -2.27
C MET A 431 -5.47 17.13 -3.58
N PHE A 432 -6.16 17.92 -4.38
CA PHE A 432 -5.61 18.44 -5.64
C PHE A 432 -4.46 19.40 -5.39
N ALA A 433 -4.55 20.25 -4.37
CA ALA A 433 -3.44 21.10 -3.94
C ALA A 433 -2.23 20.28 -3.47
N ASP A 434 -2.44 19.24 -2.67
CA ASP A 434 -1.38 18.30 -2.24
C ASP A 434 -0.73 17.64 -3.47
N TRP A 435 -1.51 17.07 -4.39
CA TRP A 435 -0.97 16.41 -5.58
C TRP A 435 -0.21 17.39 -6.49
N GLY A 436 -0.74 18.60 -6.68
CA GLY A 436 -0.09 19.62 -7.51
C GLY A 436 1.26 20.07 -6.94
N ILE A 437 1.29 20.44 -5.67
CA ILE A 437 2.53 20.86 -4.99
C ILE A 437 3.54 19.74 -4.93
N ARG A 438 3.09 18.54 -4.59
CA ARG A 438 3.92 17.33 -4.54
C ARG A 438 4.51 17.00 -5.91
N SER A 439 3.73 17.08 -6.99
CA SER A 439 4.20 16.81 -8.35
C SER A 439 5.30 17.80 -8.76
N ILE A 440 5.17 19.08 -8.41
CA ILE A 440 6.18 20.11 -8.67
C ILE A 440 7.46 19.80 -7.89
N ILE A 441 7.35 19.54 -6.59
CA ILE A 441 8.52 19.26 -5.72
C ILE A 441 9.28 18.03 -6.20
N PHE A 442 8.58 16.92 -6.51
CA PHE A 442 9.22 15.71 -6.99
C PHE A 442 9.80 15.85 -8.40
N SER A 443 9.15 16.62 -9.28
CA SER A 443 9.71 16.92 -10.60
C SER A 443 10.99 17.74 -10.51
N ILE A 444 11.03 18.76 -9.66
CA ILE A 444 12.25 19.54 -9.39
C ILE A 444 13.34 18.64 -8.80
N ARG A 445 13.00 17.80 -7.83
CA ARG A 445 13.95 16.85 -7.22
C ARG A 445 14.50 15.88 -8.25
N PHE A 446 13.66 15.32 -9.11
CA PHE A 446 14.05 14.43 -10.19
C PHE A 446 15.04 15.11 -11.16
N LEU A 447 14.70 16.32 -11.61
CA LEU A 447 15.53 17.09 -12.55
C LEU A 447 16.86 17.55 -11.94
N SER A 448 16.93 17.76 -10.64
CA SER A 448 18.16 18.19 -9.96
C SER A 448 19.26 17.12 -9.96
N GLY A 449 18.92 15.85 -10.14
CA GLY A 449 19.85 14.72 -10.11
C GLY A 449 20.46 14.39 -8.75
N LYS A 450 20.27 15.23 -7.72
CA LYS A 450 20.86 15.05 -6.36
C LYS A 450 20.47 13.75 -5.66
N TRP A 451 19.33 13.17 -6.04
CA TRP A 451 18.83 11.91 -5.51
C TRP A 451 19.66 10.69 -5.95
N MET A 452 20.40 10.79 -7.06
CA MET A 452 21.25 9.71 -7.59
C MET A 452 22.61 9.60 -6.88
N GLU A 453 22.95 10.56 -6.03
CA GLU A 453 24.19 10.56 -5.25
C GLU A 453 24.07 9.72 -3.97
N LYS A 454 22.85 9.27 -3.65
CA LYS A 454 22.58 8.41 -2.49
C LYS A 454 23.11 7.00 -2.74
N HIS A 455 23.58 6.36 -1.68
CA HIS A 455 24.02 4.96 -1.70
C HIS A 455 23.10 4.14 -0.80
N VAL A 456 22.63 3.02 -1.33
CA VAL A 456 21.74 2.07 -0.61
C VAL A 456 22.57 0.94 0.00
N ILE A 457 23.54 0.43 -0.74
CA ILE A 457 24.40 -0.71 -0.36
C ILE A 457 25.89 -0.36 -0.45
#